data_b63c4293f16fe877023f94198dab4d96
#
_entry.id   b63c4293f16fe877023f94198dab4d96
#
_cell.length_a   1.000
_cell.length_b   1.000
_cell.length_c   1.000
_cell.angle_alpha   90.00
_cell.angle_beta   90.00
_cell.angle_gamma   90.00
#
_symmetry.space_group_name_H-M   'P 1'
#
loop_
_entity.id
_entity.type
_entity.pdbx_description
1 polymer ?
#
loop_
_entity_poly.entity_id
_entity_poly.type
_entity_poly.pdbx_seq_one_letter_code
_entity_poly.pdbx_strand_id
1 'polypeptide(L)'
;MTRTKGLKALGALFCVGLAAILIFSDATPRTIKAMNAAFGTHVTRRAMCIDAVKKPPDFLGDGVSYAIYKLNDEDMARLNKDLKKAKAFSADSEIGGNVVSALKWAKEEQPAIKDPALSFPKCRYYYVDRSPDAAGDAISNYDALVVDEENLLIMYLVYDS
;
A
#
# COMPACT_ATOMS: atom_id res chain seq x y z
N MET A 1 1.63 -3.51 51.09
CA MET A 1 0.55 -2.96 50.22
C MET A 1 1.09 -2.52 48.84
N THR A 2 1.69 -3.40 48.02
CA THR A 2 2.38 -3.03 46.76
C THR A 2 2.14 -4.02 45.59
N ARG A 3 1.30 -5.06 45.76
CA ARG A 3 1.04 -6.04 44.68
C ARG A 3 0.00 -5.65 43.65
N THR A 4 -0.88 -4.68 43.94
CA THR A 4 -1.98 -4.31 43.05
C THR A 4 -1.63 -3.30 41.94
N LYS A 5 -0.52 -2.54 42.07
CA LYS A 5 -0.11 -1.56 41.06
C LYS A 5 0.57 -2.22 39.86
N GLY A 6 1.31 -3.32 40.06
CA GLY A 6 1.95 -4.04 38.93
C GLY A 6 0.98 -4.78 38.03
N LEU A 7 -0.11 -5.30 38.61
CA LEU A 7 -1.13 -6.04 37.80
C LEU A 7 -1.94 -5.12 36.89
N LYS A 8 -2.22 -3.87 37.32
CA LYS A 8 -2.92 -2.88 36.48
C LYS A 8 -2.06 -2.38 35.34
N ALA A 9 -0.76 -2.20 35.55
CA ALA A 9 0.17 -1.79 34.49
C ALA A 9 0.36 -2.89 33.44
N LEU A 10 0.44 -4.15 33.85
CA LEU A 10 0.55 -5.29 32.93
C LEU A 10 -0.73 -5.46 32.08
N GLY A 11 -1.91 -5.28 32.69
CA GLY A 11 -3.19 -5.31 31.97
C GLY A 11 -3.33 -4.20 30.93
N ALA A 12 -2.89 -2.98 31.24
CA ALA A 12 -2.92 -1.86 30.32
C ALA A 12 -1.98 -2.07 29.13
N LEU A 13 -0.76 -2.60 29.35
CA LEU A 13 0.18 -2.92 28.27
C LEU A 13 -0.35 -4.02 27.36
N PHE A 14 -1.01 -5.03 27.93
CA PHE A 14 -1.62 -6.12 27.17
C PHE A 14 -2.79 -5.64 26.31
N CYS A 15 -3.64 -4.76 26.84
CA CYS A 15 -4.76 -4.17 26.07
C CYS A 15 -4.27 -3.27 24.93
N VAL A 16 -3.21 -2.48 25.12
CA VAL A 16 -2.62 -1.63 24.06
C VAL A 16 -1.97 -2.50 22.99
N GLY A 17 -1.27 -3.58 23.38
CA GLY A 17 -0.71 -4.55 22.44
C GLY A 17 -1.77 -5.28 21.63
N LEU A 18 -2.88 -5.70 22.26
CA LEU A 18 -3.99 -6.37 21.58
C LEU A 18 -4.75 -5.42 20.64
N ALA A 19 -4.96 -4.15 21.03
CA ALA A 19 -5.58 -3.15 20.21
C ALA A 19 -4.73 -2.83 18.97
N ALA A 20 -3.40 -2.72 19.11
CA ALA A 20 -2.49 -2.54 17.98
C ALA A 20 -2.54 -3.74 17.01
N ILE A 21 -2.55 -4.97 17.52
CA ILE A 21 -2.65 -6.19 16.71
C ILE A 21 -4.00 -6.23 15.97
N LEU A 22 -5.11 -5.85 16.61
CA LEU A 22 -6.43 -5.83 16.00
C LEU A 22 -6.56 -4.75 14.93
N ILE A 23 -5.97 -3.57 15.12
CA ILE A 23 -5.96 -2.50 14.12
C ILE A 23 -5.16 -2.91 12.88
N PHE A 24 -4.01 -3.57 13.05
CA PHE A 24 -3.21 -4.08 11.93
C PHE A 24 -3.83 -5.31 11.25
N SER A 25 -4.53 -6.18 11.99
CA SER A 25 -5.14 -7.39 11.42
C SER A 25 -6.37 -7.10 10.55
N ASP A 26 -7.10 -6.02 10.80
CA ASP A 26 -8.31 -5.66 10.03
C ASP A 26 -8.02 -4.93 8.71
N ALA A 27 -6.94 -4.14 8.64
CA ALA A 27 -6.61 -3.38 7.42
C ALA A 27 -6.04 -4.27 6.30
N THR A 28 -5.20 -5.23 6.65
CA THR A 28 -4.47 -6.08 5.70
C THR A 28 -5.36 -6.89 4.75
N PRO A 29 -6.42 -7.60 5.21
CA PRO A 29 -7.27 -8.37 4.31
C PRO A 29 -8.07 -7.51 3.33
N ARG A 30 -8.49 -6.31 3.72
CA ARG A 30 -9.29 -5.42 2.87
C ARG A 30 -8.44 -4.81 1.75
N THR A 31 -7.23 -4.38 2.06
CA THR A 31 -6.31 -3.78 1.08
C THR A 31 -5.87 -4.80 0.03
N ILE A 32 -5.49 -6.03 0.45
CA ILE A 32 -5.18 -7.11 -0.51
C ILE A 32 -6.39 -7.46 -1.36
N LYS A 33 -7.59 -7.50 -0.79
CA LYS A 33 -8.81 -7.77 -1.55
C LYS A 33 -9.08 -6.66 -2.58
N ALA A 34 -8.90 -5.40 -2.22
CA ALA A 34 -9.04 -4.26 -3.12
C ALA A 34 -8.01 -4.33 -4.26
N MET A 35 -6.74 -4.56 -3.94
CA MET A 35 -5.68 -4.75 -4.92
C MET A 35 -5.98 -5.92 -5.88
N ASN A 36 -6.37 -7.06 -5.36
CA ASN A 36 -6.72 -8.22 -6.17
C ASN A 36 -7.89 -7.93 -7.12
N ALA A 37 -8.90 -7.18 -6.64
CA ALA A 37 -10.03 -6.77 -7.47
C ALA A 37 -9.62 -5.78 -8.57
N ALA A 38 -8.78 -4.78 -8.25
CA ALA A 38 -8.33 -3.76 -9.19
C ALA A 38 -7.45 -4.35 -10.31
N PHE A 39 -6.55 -5.27 -9.98
CA PHE A 39 -5.55 -5.81 -10.91
C PHE A 39 -5.83 -7.23 -11.39
N GLY A 40 -6.93 -7.85 -10.98
CA GLY A 40 -7.26 -9.25 -11.34
C GLY A 40 -6.24 -10.26 -10.80
N THR A 41 -5.64 -9.98 -9.64
CA THR A 41 -4.59 -10.81 -9.03
C THR A 41 -5.13 -11.71 -7.91
N HIS A 42 -4.33 -12.67 -7.47
CA HIS A 42 -4.72 -13.66 -6.45
C HIS A 42 -3.66 -13.76 -5.34
N VAL A 43 -3.13 -12.62 -4.89
CA VAL A 43 -2.24 -12.57 -3.73
C VAL A 43 -2.99 -13.04 -2.49
N THR A 44 -2.37 -13.95 -1.74
CA THR A 44 -3.01 -14.58 -0.58
C THR A 44 -2.90 -13.69 0.68
N ARG A 45 -3.68 -14.03 1.70
CA ARG A 45 -3.62 -13.39 3.03
C ARG A 45 -2.32 -13.70 3.79
N ARG A 46 -1.42 -14.50 3.22
CA ARG A 46 -0.10 -14.80 3.81
C ARG A 46 0.91 -13.67 3.55
N ALA A 47 0.60 -12.75 2.64
CA ALA A 47 1.41 -11.57 2.42
C ALA A 47 1.53 -10.78 3.74
N MET A 48 2.76 -10.51 4.16
CA MET A 48 3.05 -9.79 5.40
C MET A 48 3.07 -8.29 5.13
N CYS A 49 2.16 -7.54 5.72
CA CYS A 49 2.19 -6.09 5.68
C CYS A 49 3.41 -5.59 6.46
N ILE A 50 4.30 -4.85 5.81
CA ILE A 50 5.50 -4.28 6.43
C ILE A 50 5.38 -2.78 6.66
N ASP A 51 4.56 -2.10 5.88
CA ASP A 51 4.27 -0.68 6.06
C ASP A 51 2.90 -0.33 5.45
N ALA A 52 2.21 0.64 6.03
CA ALA A 52 0.96 1.15 5.49
C ALA A 52 0.74 2.59 5.94
N VAL A 53 0.35 3.43 4.98
CA VAL A 53 -0.04 4.80 5.23
C VAL A 53 -1.44 5.01 4.70
N LYS A 54 -2.27 5.60 5.53
CA LYS A 54 -3.59 6.07 5.14
C LYS A 54 -3.66 7.55 5.45
N LYS A 55 -3.57 8.39 4.44
CA LYS A 55 -3.98 9.78 4.55
C LYS A 55 -5.50 9.80 4.35
N PRO A 56 -6.30 10.15 5.35
CA PRO A 56 -7.73 10.39 5.12
C PRO A 56 -7.85 11.47 4.05
N PRO A 57 -8.84 11.37 3.14
CA PRO A 57 -9.11 12.41 2.19
C PRO A 57 -9.32 13.72 2.98
N ASP A 58 -8.76 14.81 2.49
CA ASP A 58 -9.06 16.15 3.00
C ASP A 58 -10.49 16.55 2.64
N PHE A 59 -10.86 17.79 2.92
CA PHE A 59 -12.21 18.31 2.63
C PHE A 59 -12.58 18.25 1.12
N LEU A 60 -11.58 18.21 0.24
CA LEU A 60 -11.77 18.13 -1.22
C LEU A 60 -11.75 16.69 -1.74
N GLY A 61 -11.43 15.71 -0.89
CA GLY A 61 -11.36 14.30 -1.27
C GLY A 61 -9.95 13.83 -1.67
N ASP A 62 -8.97 14.75 -1.71
CA ASP A 62 -7.61 14.45 -2.13
C ASP A 62 -6.88 13.58 -1.09
N GLY A 63 -6.22 12.54 -1.54
CA GLY A 63 -5.54 11.67 -0.62
C GLY A 63 -4.62 10.66 -1.28
N VAL A 64 -3.62 10.22 -0.51
CA VAL A 64 -2.77 9.09 -0.85
C VAL A 64 -2.85 8.05 0.25
N SER A 65 -3.14 6.83 -0.12
CA SER A 65 -2.97 5.70 0.78
C SER A 65 -2.16 4.61 0.10
N TYR A 66 -1.26 3.97 0.84
CA TYR A 66 -0.53 2.83 0.33
C TYR A 66 -0.33 1.76 1.40
N ALA A 67 -0.08 0.54 0.95
CA ALA A 67 0.37 -0.54 1.80
C ALA A 67 1.44 -1.34 1.07
N ILE A 68 2.51 -1.70 1.79
CA ILE A 68 3.63 -2.47 1.30
C ILE A 68 3.57 -3.86 1.93
N TYR A 69 3.68 -4.88 1.09
CA TYR A 69 3.65 -6.27 1.51
C TYR A 69 4.91 -7.00 1.08
N LYS A 70 5.44 -7.83 1.98
CA LYS A 70 6.43 -8.85 1.68
C LYS A 70 5.70 -10.10 1.24
N LEU A 71 6.02 -10.59 0.05
CA LEU A 71 5.53 -11.85 -0.49
C LEU A 71 6.55 -12.98 -0.24
N ASN A 72 6.10 -14.22 -0.34
CA ASN A 72 6.97 -15.37 -0.55
C ASN A 72 7.13 -15.61 -2.06
N ASP A 73 8.04 -16.50 -2.43
CA ASP A 73 8.34 -16.81 -3.83
C ASP A 73 7.11 -17.36 -4.59
N GLU A 74 6.27 -18.17 -3.93
CA GLU A 74 5.06 -18.74 -4.53
C GLU A 74 4.04 -17.65 -4.87
N ASP A 75 3.77 -16.73 -3.93
CA ASP A 75 2.83 -15.62 -4.14
C ASP A 75 3.36 -14.64 -5.19
N MET A 76 4.67 -14.36 -5.22
CA MET A 76 5.30 -13.53 -6.26
C MET A 76 5.20 -14.19 -7.64
N ALA A 77 5.49 -15.50 -7.75
CA ALA A 77 5.34 -16.22 -9.00
C ALA A 77 3.89 -16.24 -9.51
N ARG A 78 2.92 -16.37 -8.59
CA ARG A 78 1.48 -16.30 -8.92
C ARG A 78 1.10 -14.90 -9.39
N LEU A 79 1.50 -13.86 -8.67
CA LEU A 79 1.28 -12.46 -9.05
C LEU A 79 1.82 -12.18 -10.46
N ASN A 80 3.05 -12.61 -10.74
CA ASN A 80 3.67 -12.45 -12.06
C ASN A 80 2.89 -13.18 -13.17
N LYS A 81 2.32 -14.35 -12.86
CA LYS A 81 1.46 -15.07 -13.81
C LYS A 81 0.17 -14.31 -14.07
N ASP A 82 -0.47 -13.76 -13.04
CA ASP A 82 -1.71 -13.01 -13.16
C ASP A 82 -1.50 -11.72 -13.97
N LEU A 83 -0.38 -11.04 -13.74
CA LEU A 83 -0.01 -9.79 -14.40
C LEU A 83 0.56 -9.95 -15.82
N LYS A 84 0.73 -11.17 -16.34
CA LYS A 84 1.32 -11.39 -17.69
C LYS A 84 0.62 -10.63 -18.82
N LYS A 85 -0.68 -10.39 -18.71
CA LYS A 85 -1.48 -9.69 -19.72
C LYS A 85 -1.62 -8.20 -19.43
N ALA A 86 -1.24 -7.75 -18.25
CA ALA A 86 -1.28 -6.36 -17.86
C ALA A 86 -0.08 -5.61 -18.45
N LYS A 87 -0.29 -4.38 -18.91
CA LYS A 87 0.80 -3.54 -19.37
C LYS A 87 1.63 -3.08 -18.18
N ALA A 88 2.91 -3.41 -18.19
CA ALA A 88 3.88 -2.90 -17.23
C ALA A 88 4.52 -1.61 -17.72
N PHE A 89 4.84 -0.74 -16.80
CA PHE A 89 5.53 0.53 -17.01
C PHE A 89 6.83 0.53 -16.21
N SER A 90 7.80 1.34 -16.62
CA SER A 90 9.05 1.56 -15.90
C SER A 90 8.99 2.81 -15.02
N ALA A 91 9.99 3.01 -14.16
CA ALA A 91 10.05 4.17 -13.26
C ALA A 91 10.13 5.51 -14.00
N ASP A 92 10.76 5.53 -15.17
CA ASP A 92 10.94 6.69 -16.05
C ASP A 92 9.74 6.93 -16.98
N SER A 93 8.72 6.09 -16.93
CA SER A 93 7.47 6.30 -17.63
C SER A 93 6.63 7.38 -16.92
N GLU A 94 5.64 7.94 -17.63
CA GLU A 94 4.67 8.86 -17.05
C GLU A 94 3.98 8.26 -15.81
N ILE A 95 3.55 7.00 -15.89
CA ILE A 95 2.91 6.29 -14.77
C ILE A 95 3.85 6.14 -13.58
N GLY A 96 5.11 5.74 -13.82
CA GLY A 96 6.13 5.65 -12.77
C GLY A 96 6.38 7.01 -12.12
N GLY A 97 6.48 8.07 -12.93
CA GLY A 97 6.64 9.44 -12.48
C GLY A 97 5.46 9.91 -11.61
N ASN A 98 4.23 9.59 -11.99
CA ASN A 98 3.04 9.93 -11.22
C ASN A 98 3.02 9.25 -9.85
N VAL A 99 3.36 7.95 -9.78
CA VAL A 99 3.46 7.22 -8.50
C VAL A 99 4.52 7.84 -7.58
N VAL A 100 5.71 8.14 -8.11
CA VAL A 100 6.79 8.77 -7.34
C VAL A 100 6.38 10.16 -6.86
N SER A 101 5.70 10.95 -7.70
CA SER A 101 5.20 12.28 -7.34
C SER A 101 4.13 12.21 -6.25
N ALA A 102 3.20 11.26 -6.32
CA ALA A 102 2.19 11.04 -5.28
C ALA A 102 2.84 10.72 -3.92
N LEU A 103 3.86 9.85 -3.91
CA LEU A 103 4.61 9.52 -2.69
C LEU A 103 5.38 10.73 -2.13
N LYS A 104 6.00 11.52 -3.01
CA LYS A 104 6.72 12.74 -2.63
C LYS A 104 5.75 13.74 -1.99
N TRP A 105 4.62 13.98 -2.63
CA TRP A 105 3.58 14.86 -2.09
C TRP A 105 3.07 14.35 -0.73
N ALA A 106 2.75 13.06 -0.59
CA ALA A 106 2.33 12.51 0.69
C ALA A 106 3.37 12.71 1.81
N LYS A 107 4.67 12.62 1.48
CA LYS A 107 5.78 12.84 2.41
C LYS A 107 5.93 14.32 2.79
N GLU A 108 5.75 15.24 1.84
CA GLU A 108 5.76 16.69 2.10
C GLU A 108 4.64 17.10 3.05
N GLU A 109 3.43 16.55 2.85
CA GLU A 109 2.26 16.79 3.72
C GLU A 109 2.41 16.11 5.11
N GLN A 110 3.08 14.98 5.17
CA GLN A 110 3.29 14.20 6.39
C GLN A 110 4.76 13.77 6.52
N PRO A 111 5.64 14.63 7.05
CA PRO A 111 7.08 14.31 7.15
C PRO A 111 7.42 13.07 7.97
N ALA A 112 6.48 12.55 8.77
CA ALA A 112 6.64 11.31 9.51
C ALA A 112 6.59 10.04 8.64
N ILE A 113 6.14 10.15 7.38
CA ILE A 113 6.13 9.05 6.42
C ILE A 113 7.58 8.70 6.05
N LYS A 114 7.95 7.44 6.28
CA LYS A 114 9.26 6.91 5.92
C LYS A 114 9.35 6.67 4.42
N ASP A 115 10.57 6.67 3.89
CA ASP A 115 10.78 6.24 2.51
C ASP A 115 10.44 4.75 2.37
N PRO A 116 9.66 4.38 1.35
CA PRO A 116 9.35 2.98 1.10
C PRO A 116 10.63 2.17 0.84
N ALA A 117 10.66 0.93 1.33
CA ALA A 117 11.79 0.02 1.18
C ALA A 117 11.94 -0.60 -0.22
N LEU A 118 11.22 -0.07 -1.24
CA LEU A 118 11.26 -0.57 -2.61
C LEU A 118 12.41 0.05 -3.41
N SER A 119 13.00 -0.74 -4.29
CA SER A 119 14.00 -0.28 -5.26
C SER A 119 13.31 0.30 -6.51
N PHE A 120 12.70 1.46 -6.39
CA PHE A 120 11.89 2.09 -7.46
C PHE A 120 12.48 2.04 -8.87
N PRO A 121 13.79 2.26 -9.10
CA PRO A 121 14.37 2.18 -10.44
C PRO A 121 14.25 0.81 -11.10
N LYS A 122 14.08 -0.25 -10.30
CA LYS A 122 13.99 -1.63 -10.78
C LYS A 122 12.57 -2.21 -10.70
N CYS A 123 11.62 -1.43 -10.20
CA CYS A 123 10.24 -1.85 -10.07
C CYS A 123 9.51 -1.87 -11.41
N ARG A 124 8.50 -2.71 -11.51
CA ARG A 124 7.46 -2.63 -12.52
C ARG A 124 6.23 -1.98 -11.93
N TYR A 125 5.60 -1.11 -12.70
CA TYR A 125 4.44 -0.33 -12.33
C TYR A 125 3.25 -0.81 -13.15
N TYR A 126 2.14 -1.04 -12.48
CA TYR A 126 0.84 -1.33 -13.09
C TYR A 126 -0.16 -0.29 -12.61
N TYR A 127 -1.17 -0.02 -13.41
CA TYR A 127 -2.01 1.14 -13.22
C TYR A 127 -3.44 0.85 -13.65
N VAL A 128 -4.39 1.34 -12.89
CA VAL A 128 -5.82 1.33 -13.20
C VAL A 128 -6.36 2.74 -12.96
N ASP A 129 -6.82 3.38 -14.03
CA ASP A 129 -7.54 4.64 -13.93
C ASP A 129 -8.97 4.37 -13.42
N ARG A 130 -9.37 5.10 -12.38
CA ARG A 130 -10.71 5.00 -11.80
C ARG A 130 -11.66 6.10 -12.28
N SER A 131 -11.16 7.06 -13.04
CA SER A 131 -11.93 8.20 -13.56
C SER A 131 -11.66 8.44 -15.05
N PRO A 132 -11.82 7.42 -15.92
CA PRO A 132 -11.45 7.54 -17.33
C PRO A 132 -12.27 8.57 -18.10
N ASP A 133 -13.43 8.99 -17.56
CA ASP A 133 -14.33 9.96 -18.19
C ASP A 133 -14.18 11.39 -17.63
N ALA A 134 -13.20 11.63 -16.74
CA ALA A 134 -12.93 12.97 -16.23
C ALA A 134 -12.46 13.87 -17.39
N ALA A 135 -13.14 14.99 -17.61
CA ALA A 135 -12.80 15.95 -18.64
C ALA A 135 -11.45 16.59 -18.34
N GLY A 136 -10.41 16.18 -19.03
CA GLY A 136 -9.05 16.68 -18.95
C GLY A 136 -8.01 15.56 -19.01
N ASP A 137 -6.81 15.88 -19.50
CA ASP A 137 -5.69 14.93 -19.60
C ASP A 137 -5.05 14.57 -18.23
N ALA A 138 -5.57 15.13 -17.13
CA ALA A 138 -5.04 14.88 -15.79
C ALA A 138 -5.64 13.60 -15.20
N ILE A 139 -4.77 12.65 -14.92
CA ILE A 139 -5.11 11.43 -14.18
C ILE A 139 -5.39 11.83 -12.72
N SER A 140 -6.67 11.86 -12.36
CA SER A 140 -7.10 12.37 -11.07
C SER A 140 -7.27 11.27 -10.01
N ASN A 141 -7.79 10.11 -10.38
CA ASN A 141 -8.03 9.02 -9.43
C ASN A 141 -7.51 7.70 -9.99
N TYR A 142 -6.57 7.08 -9.30
CA TYR A 142 -6.00 5.83 -9.79
C TYR A 142 -5.55 4.88 -8.69
N ASP A 143 -5.49 3.62 -9.06
CA ASP A 143 -4.82 2.57 -8.31
C ASP A 143 -3.50 2.23 -9.00
N ALA A 144 -2.42 2.15 -8.22
CA ALA A 144 -1.12 1.69 -8.72
C ALA A 144 -0.64 0.47 -7.93
N LEU A 145 -0.08 -0.48 -8.67
CA LEU A 145 0.63 -1.62 -8.09
C LEU A 145 2.08 -1.56 -8.53
N VAL A 146 2.97 -1.41 -7.56
CA VAL A 146 4.42 -1.42 -7.76
C VAL A 146 4.98 -2.76 -7.32
N VAL A 147 5.74 -3.41 -8.20
CA VAL A 147 6.29 -4.76 -7.95
C VAL A 147 7.81 -4.69 -7.97
N ASP A 148 8.43 -4.98 -6.84
CA ASP A 148 9.87 -5.17 -6.66
C ASP A 148 10.16 -6.67 -6.53
N GLU A 149 10.49 -7.31 -7.64
CA GLU A 149 10.73 -8.76 -7.68
C GLU A 149 11.99 -9.16 -6.92
N GLU A 150 13.04 -8.33 -6.99
CA GLU A 150 14.32 -8.65 -6.33
C GLU A 150 14.14 -8.75 -4.81
N ASN A 151 13.32 -7.86 -4.25
CA ASN A 151 13.08 -7.81 -2.81
C ASN A 151 11.80 -8.54 -2.39
N LEU A 152 11.07 -9.19 -3.31
CA LEU A 152 9.78 -9.83 -3.07
C LEU A 152 8.78 -8.86 -2.40
N LEU A 153 8.79 -7.60 -2.80
CA LEU A 153 7.91 -6.56 -2.25
C LEU A 153 6.88 -6.14 -3.29
N ILE A 154 5.70 -5.81 -2.79
CA ILE A 154 4.70 -5.09 -3.58
C ILE A 154 4.21 -3.88 -2.79
N MET A 155 3.89 -2.80 -3.48
CA MET A 155 3.16 -1.68 -2.93
C MET A 155 1.88 -1.47 -3.72
N TYR A 156 0.76 -1.46 -3.01
CA TYR A 156 -0.52 -1.03 -3.56
C TYR A 156 -0.79 0.40 -3.09
N LEU A 157 -0.95 1.30 -4.03
CA LEU A 157 -1.18 2.72 -3.80
C LEU A 157 -2.52 3.12 -4.39
N VAL A 158 -3.28 3.91 -3.65
CA VAL A 158 -4.53 4.56 -4.08
C VAL A 158 -4.31 6.06 -4.01
N TYR A 159 -4.53 6.72 -5.12
CA TYR A 159 -4.45 8.17 -5.24
C TYR A 159 -5.82 8.72 -5.63
N ASP A 160 -6.28 9.69 -4.85
CA ASP A 160 -7.51 10.45 -5.08
C ASP A 160 -7.16 11.95 -5.12
N SER A 161 -7.62 12.68 -6.15
CA SER A 161 -7.43 14.12 -6.31
C SER A 161 -8.70 14.82 -6.75
#